data_be8d60a5a432c557d36a896450cb8a97
#
_entry.id   be8d60a5a432c557d36a896450cb8a97
#
_cell.length_a   1.000
_cell.length_b   1.000
_cell.length_c   1.000
_cell.angle_alpha   90.00
_cell.angle_beta   90.00
_cell.angle_gamma   90.00
#
_symmetry.space_group_name_H-M   'P 1'
#
loop_
_entity.id
_entity.type
_entity.pdbx_description
1 polymer ?
#
loop_
_entity_poly.entity_id
_entity_poly.type
_entity_poly.pdbx_seq_one_letter_code
_entity_poly.pdbx_strand_id
1 'polypeptide(L)'
;MLFAVAFVILFTIGGFSGLMLAIAPADFQYHDTYFVVAHFHYVLVPGAIFGIFASAYFWLPKWTGHMYDETLGKTHFWLSFIGMNLAFFPMHFLGLAGMPRRIPDYALQFADFNMVSSIGAFLFGASQILFLVIVVKCIKGGEKASAQPWDGAEGLEWTVPSPAPYHTFATPPEVK
;
A
#
# COMPACT_ATOMS: atom_id res chain seq x y z
N MET A 1 -9.55 2.72 -5.94
CA MET A 1 -10.38 1.62 -5.36
C MET A 1 -9.56 0.36 -5.03
N LEU A 2 -8.74 -0.20 -5.95
CA LEU A 2 -7.97 -1.44 -5.72
C LEU A 2 -7.10 -1.40 -4.46
N PHE A 3 -6.33 -0.34 -4.25
CA PHE A 3 -5.50 -0.18 -3.05
C PHE A 3 -6.33 -0.13 -1.75
N ALA A 4 -7.49 0.51 -1.77
CA ALA A 4 -8.37 0.58 -0.59
C ALA A 4 -8.95 -0.80 -0.23
N VAL A 5 -9.36 -1.58 -1.24
CA VAL A 5 -9.85 -2.95 -1.03
C VAL A 5 -8.72 -3.86 -0.54
N ALA A 6 -7.53 -3.77 -1.14
CA ALA A 6 -6.36 -4.52 -0.72
C ALA A 6 -5.92 -4.15 0.71
N PHE A 7 -6.01 -2.86 1.09
CA PHE A 7 -5.80 -2.42 2.47
C PHE A 7 -6.67 -3.22 3.45
N VAL A 8 -7.98 -3.26 3.22
CA VAL A 8 -8.90 -3.97 4.12
C VAL A 8 -8.60 -5.47 4.19
N ILE A 9 -8.38 -6.11 3.04
CA ILE A 9 -8.11 -7.55 2.98
C ILE A 9 -6.80 -7.91 3.70
N LEU A 10 -5.71 -7.25 3.34
CA LEU A 10 -4.38 -7.56 3.87
C LEU A 10 -4.25 -7.20 5.36
N PHE A 11 -4.84 -6.06 5.78
CA PHE A 11 -4.91 -5.69 7.18
C PHE A 11 -5.69 -6.73 8.01
N THR A 12 -6.77 -7.28 7.46
CA THR A 12 -7.54 -8.35 8.11
C THR A 12 -6.70 -9.63 8.26
N ILE A 13 -5.96 -10.03 7.23
CA ILE A 13 -5.02 -11.17 7.30
C ILE A 13 -3.96 -10.91 8.39
N GLY A 14 -3.38 -9.71 8.42
CA GLY A 14 -2.46 -9.29 9.48
C GLY A 14 -3.10 -9.31 10.87
N GLY A 15 -4.40 -8.95 10.97
CA GLY A 15 -5.18 -9.05 12.20
C GLY A 15 -5.31 -10.48 12.72
N PHE A 16 -5.53 -11.46 11.83
CA PHE A 16 -5.56 -12.87 12.22
C PHE A 16 -4.21 -13.36 12.77
N SER A 17 -3.09 -13.01 12.14
CA SER A 17 -1.78 -13.34 12.68
C SER A 17 -1.51 -12.62 14.01
N GLY A 18 -2.02 -11.40 14.19
CA GLY A 18 -1.98 -10.67 15.44
C GLY A 18 -2.79 -11.33 16.55
N LEU A 19 -3.94 -11.91 16.22
CA LEU A 19 -4.73 -12.69 17.18
C LEU A 19 -3.95 -13.92 17.68
N MET A 20 -3.21 -14.59 16.79
CA MET A 20 -2.33 -15.70 17.21
C MET A 20 -1.26 -15.24 18.20
N LEU A 21 -0.65 -14.08 17.97
CA LEU A 21 0.35 -13.47 18.88
C LEU A 21 -0.28 -13.01 20.20
N ALA A 22 -1.55 -12.62 20.21
CA ALA A 22 -2.26 -12.20 21.42
C ALA A 22 -2.60 -13.37 22.36
N ILE A 23 -2.58 -14.60 21.84
CA ILE A 23 -2.81 -15.82 22.64
C ILE A 23 -1.49 -16.24 23.28
N ALA A 24 -1.32 -15.99 24.59
CA ALA A 24 -0.08 -16.21 25.29
C ALA A 24 0.55 -17.61 25.09
N PRO A 25 -0.17 -18.73 25.18
CA PRO A 25 0.41 -20.05 24.88
C PRO A 25 0.96 -20.20 23.46
N ALA A 26 0.35 -19.55 22.46
CA ALA A 26 0.85 -19.55 21.10
C ALA A 26 2.07 -18.62 20.95
N ASP A 27 2.05 -17.48 21.62
CA ASP A 27 3.11 -16.48 21.54
C ASP A 27 4.44 -16.98 22.15
N PHE A 28 4.42 -17.94 23.06
CA PHE A 28 5.64 -18.62 23.50
C PHE A 28 6.45 -19.22 22.34
N GLN A 29 5.78 -19.66 21.27
CA GLN A 29 6.44 -20.22 20.08
C GLN A 29 6.81 -19.13 19.06
N TYR A 30 6.02 -18.05 18.98
CA TYR A 30 6.11 -17.06 17.91
C TYR A 30 6.83 -15.78 18.31
N HIS A 31 6.91 -15.53 19.62
CA HIS A 31 7.58 -14.34 20.15
C HIS A 31 9.03 -14.26 19.68
N ASP A 32 9.43 -13.07 19.27
CA ASP A 32 10.78 -12.77 18.74
C ASP A 32 11.22 -13.65 17.55
N THR A 33 10.29 -14.19 16.78
CA THR A 33 10.52 -14.87 15.50
C THR A 33 10.10 -13.98 14.32
N TYR A 34 10.40 -14.44 13.09
CA TYR A 34 9.93 -13.79 11.85
C TYR A 34 8.41 -13.83 11.68
N PHE A 35 7.68 -14.61 12.46
CA PHE A 35 6.21 -14.55 12.51
C PHE A 35 5.72 -13.17 12.97
N VAL A 36 6.37 -12.59 13.96
CA VAL A 36 6.08 -11.21 14.42
C VAL A 36 6.38 -10.21 13.33
N VAL A 37 7.49 -10.39 12.59
CA VAL A 37 7.86 -9.53 11.46
C VAL A 37 6.82 -9.59 10.34
N ALA A 38 6.38 -10.78 10.00
CA ALA A 38 5.31 -10.99 9.02
C ALA A 38 4.02 -10.29 9.45
N HIS A 39 3.60 -10.49 10.69
CA HIS A 39 2.39 -9.89 11.25
C HIS A 39 2.40 -8.36 11.10
N PHE A 40 3.38 -7.69 11.67
CA PHE A 40 3.32 -6.22 11.67
C PHE A 40 3.53 -5.61 10.28
N HIS A 41 4.22 -6.30 9.35
CA HIS A 41 4.29 -5.82 7.97
C HIS A 41 2.95 -5.99 7.22
N TYR A 42 2.17 -7.01 7.53
CA TYR A 42 0.81 -7.16 7.01
C TYR A 42 -0.18 -6.13 7.58
N VAL A 43 0.12 -5.55 8.74
CA VAL A 43 -0.67 -4.44 9.31
C VAL A 43 -0.16 -3.08 8.81
N LEU A 44 1.17 -2.86 8.83
CA LEU A 44 1.75 -1.55 8.50
C LEU A 44 1.76 -1.24 7.01
N VAL A 45 2.17 -2.19 6.14
CA VAL A 45 2.29 -1.90 4.71
C VAL A 45 0.94 -1.62 4.08
N PRO A 46 -0.11 -2.45 4.25
CA PRO A 46 -1.44 -2.10 3.79
C PRO A 46 -2.00 -0.87 4.52
N GLY A 47 -1.88 -0.82 5.84
CA GLY A 47 -2.43 0.25 6.66
C GLY A 47 -1.87 1.63 6.33
N ALA A 48 -0.58 1.74 6.12
CA ALA A 48 0.07 3.01 5.79
C ALA A 48 0.27 3.17 4.28
N ILE A 49 1.04 2.30 3.64
CA ILE A 49 1.51 2.52 2.26
C ILE A 49 0.36 2.36 1.26
N PHE A 50 -0.47 1.31 1.36
CA PHE A 50 -1.60 1.15 0.46
C PHE A 50 -2.68 2.21 0.70
N GLY A 51 -2.87 2.64 1.97
CA GLY A 51 -3.72 3.78 2.30
C GLY A 51 -3.23 5.08 1.65
N ILE A 52 -1.92 5.35 1.69
CA ILE A 52 -1.31 6.50 1.01
C ILE A 52 -1.50 6.42 -0.51
N PHE A 53 -1.29 5.24 -1.13
CA PHE A 53 -1.53 5.08 -2.57
C PHE A 53 -3.00 5.24 -2.94
N ALA A 54 -3.92 4.69 -2.14
CA ALA A 54 -5.36 4.89 -2.36
C ALA A 54 -5.70 6.38 -2.39
N SER A 55 -5.21 7.14 -1.41
CA SER A 55 -5.39 8.58 -1.30
C SER A 55 -4.70 9.32 -2.45
N ALA A 56 -3.46 8.97 -2.76
CA ALA A 56 -2.70 9.61 -3.84
C ALA A 56 -3.43 9.46 -5.18
N TYR A 57 -3.86 8.26 -5.57
CA TYR A 57 -4.62 8.05 -6.80
C TYR A 57 -5.97 8.76 -6.81
N PHE A 58 -6.62 8.88 -5.65
CA PHE A 58 -7.90 9.57 -5.52
C PHE A 58 -7.77 11.07 -5.76
N TRP A 59 -6.74 11.70 -5.20
CA TRP A 59 -6.55 13.15 -5.30
C TRP A 59 -5.56 13.59 -6.37
N LEU A 60 -4.79 12.69 -7.01
CA LEU A 60 -3.81 13.05 -8.04
C LEU A 60 -4.43 13.88 -9.18
N PRO A 61 -5.63 13.55 -9.70
CA PRO A 61 -6.29 14.38 -10.71
C PRO A 61 -6.65 15.78 -10.20
N LYS A 62 -7.05 15.89 -8.92
CA LYS A 62 -7.36 17.18 -8.29
C LYS A 62 -6.12 18.04 -8.14
N TRP A 63 -4.99 17.46 -7.78
CA TRP A 63 -3.74 18.20 -7.55
C TRP A 63 -3.06 18.62 -8.85
N THR A 64 -3.07 17.75 -9.87
CA THR A 64 -2.33 17.98 -11.11
C THR A 64 -3.18 18.58 -12.23
N GLY A 65 -4.50 18.45 -12.15
CA GLY A 65 -5.43 18.83 -13.22
C GLY A 65 -5.49 17.82 -14.38
N HIS A 66 -4.82 16.66 -14.26
CA HIS A 66 -4.78 15.64 -15.30
C HIS A 66 -5.10 14.26 -14.75
N MET A 67 -5.79 13.46 -15.55
CA MET A 67 -6.04 12.05 -15.24
C MET A 67 -4.75 11.24 -15.42
N TYR A 68 -4.56 10.24 -14.57
CA TYR A 68 -3.47 9.26 -14.76
C TYR A 68 -3.90 8.14 -15.71
N ASP A 69 -2.89 7.47 -16.28
CA ASP A 69 -3.10 6.27 -17.09
C ASP A 69 -3.57 5.11 -16.20
N GLU A 70 -4.81 4.69 -16.41
CA GLU A 70 -5.47 3.64 -15.61
C GLU A 70 -4.74 2.28 -15.75
N THR A 71 -4.18 1.98 -16.93
CA THR A 71 -3.43 0.74 -17.17
C THR A 71 -2.15 0.71 -16.36
N LEU A 72 -1.40 1.81 -16.36
CA LEU A 72 -0.20 1.94 -15.53
C LEU A 72 -0.54 1.90 -14.04
N GLY A 73 -1.64 2.54 -13.63
CA GLY A 73 -2.14 2.50 -12.25
C GLY A 73 -2.47 1.09 -11.78
N LYS A 74 -3.19 0.32 -12.59
CA LYS A 74 -3.49 -1.10 -12.30
C LYS A 74 -2.22 -1.96 -12.29
N THR A 75 -1.29 -1.72 -13.20
CA THR A 75 0.00 -2.43 -13.24
C THR A 75 0.79 -2.15 -11.96
N HIS A 76 0.88 -0.89 -11.52
CA HIS A 76 1.50 -0.53 -10.25
C HIS A 76 0.85 -1.25 -9.07
N PHE A 77 -0.49 -1.28 -9.03
CA PHE A 77 -1.22 -1.99 -7.99
C PHE A 77 -0.85 -3.48 -7.93
N TRP A 78 -0.92 -4.19 -9.05
CA TRP A 78 -0.67 -5.63 -9.07
C TRP A 78 0.78 -5.98 -8.74
N LEU A 79 1.75 -5.22 -9.24
CA LEU A 79 3.16 -5.42 -8.89
C LEU A 79 3.40 -5.15 -7.39
N SER A 80 2.80 -4.10 -6.84
CA SER A 80 2.90 -3.79 -5.41
C SER A 80 2.22 -4.85 -4.55
N PHE A 81 1.03 -5.30 -4.93
CA PHE A 81 0.26 -6.32 -4.21
C PHE A 81 0.99 -7.67 -4.20
N ILE A 82 1.45 -8.14 -5.36
CA ILE A 82 2.20 -9.40 -5.48
C ILE A 82 3.54 -9.29 -4.75
N GLY A 83 4.29 -8.21 -4.96
CA GLY A 83 5.59 -7.99 -4.33
C GLY A 83 5.50 -7.96 -2.80
N MET A 84 4.51 -7.27 -2.24
CA MET A 84 4.25 -7.24 -0.80
C MET A 84 3.96 -8.65 -0.24
N ASN A 85 3.09 -9.40 -0.92
CA ASN A 85 2.75 -10.75 -0.45
C ASN A 85 3.95 -11.70 -0.56
N LEU A 86 4.73 -11.67 -1.66
CA LEU A 86 5.95 -12.46 -1.78
C LEU A 86 7.02 -12.06 -0.76
N ALA A 87 7.10 -10.77 -0.40
CA ALA A 87 8.07 -10.32 0.60
C ALA A 87 7.73 -10.80 2.01
N PHE A 88 6.47 -10.68 2.44
CA PHE A 88 6.13 -10.84 3.85
C PHE A 88 5.34 -12.11 4.18
N PHE A 89 4.61 -12.72 3.23
CA PHE A 89 3.86 -13.94 3.52
C PHE A 89 4.77 -15.13 3.88
N PRO A 90 5.89 -15.37 3.18
CA PRO A 90 6.83 -16.45 3.53
C PRO A 90 7.43 -16.30 4.93
N MET A 91 7.50 -15.08 5.46
CA MET A 91 8.05 -14.82 6.80
C MET A 91 7.19 -15.43 7.92
N HIS A 92 5.89 -15.68 7.69
CA HIS A 92 5.08 -16.45 8.64
C HIS A 92 5.63 -17.87 8.79
N PHE A 93 5.98 -18.53 7.70
CA PHE A 93 6.54 -19.88 7.72
C PHE A 93 7.95 -19.92 8.30
N LEU A 94 8.78 -18.90 8.02
CA LEU A 94 10.08 -18.76 8.66
C LEU A 94 9.95 -18.66 10.18
N GLY A 95 8.98 -17.88 10.68
CA GLY A 95 8.71 -17.77 12.10
C GLY A 95 8.17 -19.06 12.73
N LEU A 96 7.24 -19.76 12.04
CA LEU A 96 6.73 -21.05 12.46
C LEU A 96 7.85 -22.11 12.53
N ALA A 97 8.85 -22.04 11.65
CA ALA A 97 10.02 -22.89 11.65
C ALA A 97 11.09 -22.47 12.67
N GLY A 98 10.81 -21.44 13.49
CA GLY A 98 11.68 -21.01 14.59
C GLY A 98 12.80 -20.04 14.19
N MET A 99 12.75 -19.41 13.00
CA MET A 99 13.74 -18.39 12.62
C MET A 99 13.59 -17.14 13.51
N PRO A 100 14.59 -16.80 14.37
CA PRO A 100 14.53 -15.61 15.19
C PRO A 100 14.57 -14.33 14.35
N ARG A 101 13.95 -13.26 14.83
CA ARG A 101 14.15 -11.92 14.26
C ARG A 101 15.42 -11.26 14.83
N ARG A 102 15.88 -10.17 14.20
CA ARG A 102 17.04 -9.37 14.65
C ARG A 102 18.36 -10.14 14.66
N ILE A 103 18.52 -11.07 13.75
CA ILE A 103 19.75 -11.84 13.56
C ILE A 103 20.54 -11.30 12.36
N PRO A 104 21.87 -11.33 12.39
CA PRO A 104 22.72 -10.86 11.29
C PRO A 104 22.80 -11.87 10.14
N ASP A 105 22.54 -13.14 10.41
CA ASP A 105 22.58 -14.24 9.45
C ASP A 105 21.62 -15.36 9.88
N TYR A 106 21.29 -16.28 8.98
CA TYR A 106 20.35 -17.36 9.20
C TYR A 106 20.88 -18.70 8.68
N ALA A 107 20.41 -19.81 9.27
CA ALA A 107 20.78 -21.15 8.84
C ALA A 107 20.28 -21.46 7.43
N LEU A 108 21.02 -22.30 6.69
CA LEU A 108 20.71 -22.67 5.29
C LEU A 108 19.28 -23.20 5.09
N GLN A 109 18.69 -23.85 6.09
CA GLN A 109 17.29 -24.33 6.03
C GLN A 109 16.26 -23.22 5.79
N PHE A 110 16.59 -21.96 6.06
CA PHE A 110 15.72 -20.81 5.83
C PHE A 110 15.98 -20.07 4.51
N ALA A 111 16.97 -20.52 3.73
CA ALA A 111 17.44 -19.79 2.55
C ALA A 111 16.35 -19.61 1.48
N ASP A 112 15.57 -20.66 1.20
CA ASP A 112 14.58 -20.63 0.11
C ASP A 112 13.48 -19.60 0.37
N PHE A 113 12.90 -19.59 1.57
CA PHE A 113 11.88 -18.60 1.94
C PHE A 113 12.44 -17.18 2.01
N ASN A 114 13.68 -16.99 2.48
CA ASN A 114 14.34 -15.69 2.45
C ASN A 114 14.62 -15.22 1.02
N MET A 115 14.96 -16.13 0.10
CA MET A 115 15.12 -15.81 -1.32
C MET A 115 13.80 -15.32 -1.92
N VAL A 116 12.69 -16.02 -1.68
CA VAL A 116 11.36 -15.60 -2.14
C VAL A 116 10.99 -14.23 -1.57
N SER A 117 11.23 -14.00 -0.28
CA SER A 117 11.01 -12.70 0.37
C SER A 117 11.84 -11.60 -0.27
N SER A 118 13.10 -11.86 -0.61
CA SER A 118 13.98 -10.90 -1.28
C SER A 118 13.47 -10.54 -2.68
N ILE A 119 13.06 -11.53 -3.48
CA ILE A 119 12.45 -11.31 -4.80
C ILE A 119 11.19 -10.43 -4.66
N GLY A 120 10.33 -10.73 -3.69
CA GLY A 120 9.15 -9.94 -3.39
C GLY A 120 9.47 -8.49 -3.03
N ALA A 121 10.49 -8.29 -2.20
CA ALA A 121 10.93 -6.96 -1.79
C ALA A 121 11.46 -6.14 -2.98
N PHE A 122 12.28 -6.74 -3.86
CA PHE A 122 12.74 -6.08 -5.08
C PHE A 122 11.59 -5.76 -6.04
N LEU A 123 10.63 -6.67 -6.21
CA LEU A 123 9.44 -6.43 -7.04
C LEU A 123 8.62 -5.27 -6.48
N PHE A 124 8.38 -5.25 -5.16
CA PHE A 124 7.68 -4.17 -4.50
C PHE A 124 8.43 -2.83 -4.65
N GLY A 125 9.75 -2.83 -4.45
CA GLY A 125 10.59 -1.64 -4.66
C GLY A 125 10.55 -1.13 -6.10
N ALA A 126 10.67 -2.02 -7.08
CA ALA A 126 10.60 -1.67 -8.50
C ALA A 126 9.24 -1.08 -8.89
N SER A 127 8.15 -1.56 -8.29
CA SER A 127 6.81 -1.01 -8.55
C SER A 127 6.70 0.48 -8.14
N GLN A 128 7.48 0.95 -7.17
CA GLN A 128 7.48 2.36 -6.74
C GLN A 128 8.08 3.28 -7.82
N ILE A 129 9.01 2.79 -8.63
CA ILE A 129 9.52 3.54 -9.79
C ILE A 129 8.39 3.79 -10.79
N LEU A 130 7.53 2.79 -11.01
CA LEU A 130 6.36 2.96 -11.88
C LEU A 130 5.39 4.02 -11.33
N PHE A 131 5.16 4.05 -10.01
CA PHE A 131 4.36 5.11 -9.38
C PHE A 131 4.94 6.51 -9.63
N LEU A 132 6.26 6.68 -9.48
CA LEU A 132 6.93 7.95 -9.77
C LEU A 132 6.75 8.36 -11.24
N VAL A 133 6.85 7.39 -12.18
CA VAL A 133 6.57 7.65 -13.60
C VAL A 133 5.14 8.13 -13.81
N ILE A 134 4.15 7.53 -13.16
CA ILE A 134 2.75 7.94 -13.23
C ILE A 134 2.57 9.37 -12.74
N VAL A 135 3.13 9.70 -11.58
CA VAL A 135 3.06 11.05 -11.00
C VAL A 135 3.70 12.08 -11.93
N VAL A 136 4.91 11.81 -12.45
CA VAL A 136 5.60 12.72 -13.38
C VAL A 136 4.80 12.91 -14.67
N LYS A 137 4.18 11.85 -15.21
CA LYS A 137 3.32 11.97 -16.40
C LYS A 137 2.11 12.86 -16.12
N CYS A 138 1.43 12.70 -14.98
CA CYS A 138 0.31 13.55 -14.58
C CYS A 138 0.71 15.04 -14.41
N ILE A 139 1.88 15.31 -13.84
CA ILE A 139 2.37 16.69 -13.68
C ILE A 139 2.71 17.33 -15.03
N LYS A 140 3.30 16.56 -15.95
CA LYS A 140 3.71 17.07 -17.26
C LYS A 140 2.53 17.30 -18.22
N GLY A 141 1.39 16.67 -18.00
CA GLY A 141 0.20 16.79 -18.84
C GLY A 141 -0.52 15.45 -19.00
N GLY A 142 -1.56 15.45 -19.82
CA GLY A 142 -2.41 14.30 -20.10
C GLY A 142 -3.84 14.71 -20.37
N GLU A 143 -4.77 13.78 -20.27
CA GLU A 143 -6.19 14.06 -20.31
C GLU A 143 -6.57 14.98 -19.15
N LYS A 144 -7.27 16.08 -19.42
CA LYS A 144 -7.69 17.03 -18.39
C LYS A 144 -8.70 16.40 -17.44
N ALA A 145 -8.45 16.53 -16.15
CA ALA A 145 -9.38 16.12 -15.13
C ALA A 145 -10.54 17.13 -15.00
N SER A 146 -11.76 16.61 -14.84
CA SER A 146 -12.92 17.43 -14.47
C SER A 146 -12.81 17.91 -13.01
N ALA A 147 -13.68 18.81 -12.60
CA ALA A 147 -13.80 19.20 -11.20
C ALA A 147 -14.16 17.98 -10.32
N GLN A 148 -14.96 17.07 -10.84
CA GLN A 148 -15.42 15.86 -10.16
C GLN A 148 -15.10 14.64 -11.05
N PRO A 149 -13.86 14.11 -11.00
CA PRO A 149 -13.42 13.02 -11.86
C PRO A 149 -13.97 11.64 -11.47
N TRP A 150 -14.55 11.52 -10.26
CA TRP A 150 -15.07 10.27 -9.74
C TRP A 150 -16.56 10.36 -9.48
N ASP A 151 -17.30 9.35 -9.90
CA ASP A 151 -18.73 9.22 -9.59
C ASP A 151 -18.92 9.10 -8.07
N GLY A 152 -19.82 9.90 -7.51
CA GLY A 152 -20.10 9.91 -6.07
C GLY A 152 -19.04 10.59 -5.21
N ALA A 153 -18.07 11.30 -5.80
CA ALA A 153 -17.16 12.14 -5.04
C ALA A 153 -17.92 13.36 -4.51
N GLU A 154 -18.08 13.42 -3.20
CA GLU A 154 -18.75 14.51 -2.49
C GLU A 154 -17.75 15.23 -1.59
N GLY A 155 -17.98 16.51 -1.35
CA GLY A 155 -17.09 17.35 -0.56
C GLY A 155 -16.74 18.65 -1.25
N LEU A 156 -16.31 19.64 -0.47
CA LEU A 156 -16.02 20.98 -0.97
C LEU A 156 -14.90 21.01 -2.03
N GLU A 157 -13.92 20.13 -1.90
CA GLU A 157 -12.81 20.00 -2.86
C GLU A 157 -13.27 19.62 -4.27
N TRP A 158 -14.42 18.95 -4.40
CA TRP A 158 -14.98 18.53 -5.70
C TRP A 158 -15.90 19.58 -6.33
N THR A 159 -16.18 20.67 -5.64
CA THR A 159 -16.98 21.81 -6.16
C THR A 159 -16.14 22.83 -6.93
N VAL A 160 -14.82 22.74 -6.84
CA VAL A 160 -13.87 23.65 -7.51
C VAL A 160 -13.14 22.95 -8.65
N PRO A 161 -12.57 23.69 -9.63
CA PRO A 161 -11.79 23.10 -10.74
C PRO A 161 -10.60 22.27 -10.28
N SER A 162 -10.06 21.47 -11.21
CA SER A 162 -8.83 20.69 -11.03
C SER A 162 -7.72 21.26 -11.93
N PRO A 163 -6.61 21.82 -11.39
CA PRO A 163 -6.34 22.06 -9.96
C PRO A 163 -7.22 23.16 -9.37
N ALA A 164 -7.32 23.18 -8.04
CA ALA A 164 -8.06 24.22 -7.33
C ALA A 164 -7.39 25.61 -7.52
N PRO A 165 -8.18 26.73 -7.61
CA PRO A 165 -7.64 28.09 -7.67
C PRO A 165 -6.82 28.42 -6.42
N TYR A 166 -5.93 29.43 -6.52
CA TYR A 166 -5.02 29.81 -5.43
C TYR A 166 -5.72 30.05 -4.08
N HIS A 167 -6.87 30.72 -4.06
CA HIS A 167 -7.67 30.95 -2.85
C HIS A 167 -8.81 29.94 -2.65
N THR A 168 -8.90 28.92 -3.50
CA THR A 168 -9.93 27.86 -3.50
C THR A 168 -11.35 28.39 -3.66
N PHE A 169 -11.83 29.25 -2.73
CA PHE A 169 -13.15 29.87 -2.73
C PHE A 169 -13.04 31.39 -2.68
N ALA A 170 -13.76 32.10 -3.54
CA ALA A 170 -13.84 33.57 -3.50
C ALA A 170 -14.71 34.09 -2.34
N THR A 171 -15.72 33.30 -1.94
CA THR A 171 -16.58 33.55 -0.79
C THR A 171 -16.67 32.30 0.06
N PRO A 172 -16.94 32.40 1.38
CA PRO A 172 -17.09 31.20 2.21
C PRO A 172 -18.13 30.24 1.62
N PRO A 173 -17.79 28.95 1.41
CA PRO A 173 -18.73 27.98 0.87
C PRO A 173 -19.79 27.60 1.90
N GLU A 174 -20.99 27.30 1.44
CA GLU A 174 -22.03 26.70 2.29
C GLU A 174 -21.72 25.20 2.48
N VAL A 175 -21.62 24.80 3.73
CA VAL A 175 -21.49 23.39 4.12
C VAL A 175 -22.90 22.82 4.25
N LYS A 176 -23.23 21.87 3.37
CA LYS A 176 -24.53 21.15 3.40
C LYS A 176 -24.44 19.90 4.27
#